data_88b962b44125b6ec7638f3b669f0942d
#
_entry.id   88b962b44125b6ec7638f3b669f0942d
#
_cell.length_a   1.000
_cell.length_b   1.000
_cell.length_c   1.000
_cell.angle_alpha   90.00
_cell.angle_beta   90.00
_cell.angle_gamma   90.00
#
_symmetry.space_group_name_H-M   'P 1'
#
loop_
_entity.id
_entity.type
_entity.pdbx_description
1 polymer ?
#
loop_
_entity_poly.entity_id
_entity_poly.type
_entity_poly.pdbx_seq_one_letter_code
_entity_poly.pdbx_strand_id
1 'polypeptide(L)'
;MYTKEVFNNKMNSWINIDAENTDELKNLYRDYGIDREFVDYSLDRNERAHLDYDKATDVLLLIFNAPNRRKIDNHYETVPMTFIVVNRTLITVTNQQTKYLYFEIKNYLEKNPESTLFELLFGSLFIISE
;
A
#
# COMPACT_ATOMS: atom_id res chain seq x y z
N MET A 1 2.94 12.64 -8.64
CA MET A 1 4.24 12.05 -8.21
C MET A 1 4.04 11.11 -7.06
N TYR A 2 4.88 10.08 -6.98
CA TYR A 2 4.90 9.22 -5.82
C TYR A 2 6.00 9.65 -4.85
N THR A 3 5.88 9.24 -3.59
CA THR A 3 6.91 9.45 -2.59
C THR A 3 7.69 8.16 -2.38
N LYS A 4 8.97 8.28 -2.12
CA LYS A 4 9.83 7.13 -1.83
C LYS A 4 10.70 7.45 -0.64
N GLU A 5 10.70 6.55 0.34
CA GLU A 5 11.56 6.63 1.51
C GLU A 5 12.35 5.35 1.67
N VAL A 6 13.60 5.46 2.08
CA VAL A 6 14.44 4.31 2.41
C VAL A 6 14.47 4.12 3.91
N PHE A 7 14.58 2.87 4.36
CA PHE A 7 14.61 2.54 5.77
C PHE A 7 15.43 1.29 6.01
N ASN A 8 15.60 0.92 7.27
CA ASN A 8 16.39 -0.24 7.68
C ASN A 8 17.81 -0.19 7.09
N ASN A 9 18.53 0.90 7.41
CA ASN A 9 19.91 1.16 6.92
C ASN A 9 19.97 1.14 5.39
N LYS A 10 18.98 1.70 4.72
CA LYS A 10 18.84 1.79 3.25
C LYS A 10 18.67 0.45 2.57
N MET A 11 18.39 -0.62 3.31
CA MET A 11 18.16 -1.94 2.71
C MET A 11 16.79 -2.09 2.09
N ASN A 12 15.81 -1.32 2.57
CA ASN A 12 14.42 -1.40 2.11
C ASN A 12 13.93 -0.03 1.67
N SER A 13 12.87 -0.04 0.86
CA SER A 13 12.21 1.18 0.39
C SER A 13 10.72 1.10 0.62
N TRP A 14 10.11 2.25 0.84
CA TRP A 14 8.66 2.40 0.86
C TRP A 14 8.26 3.45 -0.17
N ILE A 15 7.37 3.05 -1.08
CA ILE A 15 6.80 3.93 -2.10
C ILE A 15 5.32 4.08 -1.81
N ASN A 16 4.84 5.31 -1.72
CA ASN A 16 3.41 5.58 -1.68
C ASN A 16 3.00 6.33 -2.94
N ILE A 17 1.95 5.86 -3.58
CA ILE A 17 1.44 6.46 -4.81
C ILE A 17 -0.06 6.65 -4.71
N ASP A 18 -0.55 7.73 -5.31
CA ASP A 18 -1.98 8.03 -5.37
C ASP A 18 -2.61 7.28 -6.54
N ALA A 19 -3.71 6.57 -6.26
CA ALA A 19 -4.44 5.81 -7.27
C ALA A 19 -5.02 6.69 -8.38
N GLU A 20 -5.20 7.99 -8.13
CA GLU A 20 -5.70 8.92 -9.14
C GLU A 20 -4.67 9.17 -10.25
N ASN A 21 -3.39 8.99 -9.96
CA ASN A 21 -2.31 9.08 -10.94
C ASN A 21 -2.15 7.75 -11.68
N THR A 22 -3.14 7.38 -12.47
CA THR A 22 -3.23 6.07 -13.12
C THR A 22 -2.03 5.76 -14.01
N ASP A 23 -1.59 6.73 -14.81
CA ASP A 23 -0.45 6.53 -15.70
C ASP A 23 0.86 6.32 -14.93
N GLU A 24 1.05 7.08 -13.87
CA GLU A 24 2.22 6.94 -13.01
C GLU A 24 2.22 5.60 -12.28
N LEU A 25 1.03 5.15 -11.84
CA LEU A 25 0.87 3.84 -11.22
C LEU A 25 1.24 2.70 -12.19
N LYS A 26 0.75 2.79 -13.42
CA LYS A 26 1.06 1.80 -14.46
C LYS A 26 2.57 1.78 -14.77
N ASN A 27 3.19 2.94 -14.85
CA ASN A 27 4.62 3.05 -15.12
C ASN A 27 5.44 2.46 -13.96
N LEU A 28 5.05 2.76 -12.72
CA LEU A 28 5.72 2.23 -11.53
C LEU A 28 5.64 0.70 -11.50
N TYR A 29 4.45 0.14 -11.74
CA TYR A 29 4.27 -1.31 -11.73
C TYR A 29 5.08 -1.98 -12.82
N ARG A 30 5.08 -1.41 -14.04
CA ARG A 30 5.90 -1.91 -15.14
C ARG A 30 7.38 -1.92 -14.77
N ASP A 31 7.87 -0.85 -14.16
CA ASP A 31 9.28 -0.73 -13.81
C ASP A 31 9.72 -1.76 -12.77
N TYR A 32 8.80 -2.20 -11.91
CA TYR A 32 9.05 -3.24 -10.91
C TYR A 32 8.65 -4.64 -11.37
N GLY A 33 8.22 -4.80 -12.62
CA GLY A 33 7.81 -6.10 -13.15
C GLY A 33 6.52 -6.64 -12.56
N ILE A 34 5.66 -5.77 -12.07
CA ILE A 34 4.38 -6.14 -11.46
C ILE A 34 3.34 -6.39 -12.55
N ASP A 35 2.62 -7.52 -12.45
CA ASP A 35 1.63 -7.92 -13.43
C ASP A 35 0.55 -6.86 -13.59
N ARG A 36 0.10 -6.68 -14.84
CA ARG A 36 -0.96 -5.74 -15.17
C ARG A 36 -2.26 -6.01 -14.41
N GLU A 37 -2.56 -7.26 -14.12
CA GLU A 37 -3.72 -7.64 -13.32
C GLU A 37 -3.70 -6.96 -11.94
N PHE A 38 -2.52 -6.80 -11.34
CA PHE A 38 -2.38 -6.14 -10.05
C PHE A 38 -2.67 -4.64 -10.14
N VAL A 39 -2.43 -4.01 -11.31
CA VAL A 39 -2.85 -2.63 -11.54
C VAL A 39 -4.38 -2.53 -11.44
N ASP A 40 -5.09 -3.44 -12.10
CA ASP A 40 -6.54 -3.44 -12.10
C ASP A 40 -7.09 -3.64 -10.69
N TYR A 41 -6.52 -4.55 -9.91
CA TYR A 41 -6.90 -4.72 -8.50
C TYR A 41 -6.68 -3.45 -7.69
N SER A 42 -5.59 -2.75 -7.92
CA SER A 42 -5.24 -1.53 -7.17
C SER A 42 -6.18 -0.37 -7.47
N LEU A 43 -6.80 -0.37 -8.65
CA LEU A 43 -7.68 0.71 -9.09
C LEU A 43 -9.16 0.41 -8.83
N ASP A 44 -9.50 -0.82 -8.49
CA ASP A 44 -10.90 -1.22 -8.28
C ASP A 44 -11.34 -0.83 -6.86
N ARG A 45 -12.25 0.12 -6.77
CA ARG A 45 -12.78 0.61 -5.49
C ARG A 45 -13.66 -0.42 -4.77
N ASN A 46 -14.07 -1.46 -5.47
CA ASN A 46 -14.91 -2.53 -4.94
C ASN A 46 -14.16 -3.83 -4.78
N GLU A 47 -12.84 -3.78 -4.86
CA GLU A 47 -12.01 -4.98 -4.73
C GLU A 47 -12.17 -5.59 -3.34
N ARG A 48 -12.19 -6.90 -3.28
CA ARG A 48 -12.29 -7.63 -2.01
C ARG A 48 -10.94 -7.72 -1.33
N ALA A 49 -10.95 -7.72 -0.01
CA ALA A 49 -9.75 -8.02 0.75
C ALA A 49 -9.26 -9.42 0.37
N HIS A 50 -8.02 -9.52 -0.09
CA HIS A 50 -7.42 -10.80 -0.45
C HIS A 50 -5.91 -10.68 -0.55
N LEU A 51 -5.26 -11.83 -0.54
CA LEU A 51 -3.82 -11.97 -0.71
C LEU A 51 -3.57 -12.72 -2.01
N ASP A 52 -2.67 -12.21 -2.84
CA ASP A 52 -2.26 -12.87 -4.07
C ASP A 52 -0.73 -12.82 -4.19
N TYR A 53 -0.16 -13.88 -4.73
CA TYR A 53 1.28 -13.98 -4.90
C TYR A 53 1.60 -14.48 -6.31
N ASP A 54 2.34 -13.68 -7.06
CA ASP A 54 2.84 -14.06 -8.37
C ASP A 54 4.20 -14.74 -8.19
N LYS A 55 4.20 -16.05 -8.29
CA LYS A 55 5.38 -16.87 -8.09
C LYS A 55 6.46 -16.61 -9.15
N ALA A 56 6.05 -16.27 -10.37
CA ALA A 56 6.99 -16.04 -11.47
C ALA A 56 7.82 -14.78 -11.26
N THR A 57 7.22 -13.74 -10.68
CA THR A 57 7.86 -12.44 -10.48
C THR A 57 8.22 -12.16 -9.03
N ASP A 58 7.83 -13.04 -8.10
CA ASP A 58 8.03 -12.87 -6.65
C ASP A 58 7.40 -11.57 -6.14
N VAL A 59 6.16 -11.32 -6.54
CA VAL A 59 5.39 -10.14 -6.13
C VAL A 59 4.24 -10.58 -5.24
N LEU A 60 4.17 -10.00 -4.05
CA LEU A 60 3.06 -10.21 -3.12
C LEU A 60 2.11 -9.02 -3.17
N LEU A 61 0.84 -9.31 -3.38
CA LEU A 61 -0.23 -8.31 -3.33
C LEU A 61 -1.13 -8.58 -2.14
N LEU A 62 -1.41 -7.55 -1.37
CA LEU A 62 -2.42 -7.61 -0.31
C LEU A 62 -3.41 -6.47 -0.51
N ILE A 63 -4.68 -6.82 -0.65
CA ILE A 63 -5.77 -5.84 -0.58
C ILE A 63 -6.39 -5.97 0.81
N PHE A 64 -6.39 -4.88 1.54
CA PHE A 64 -6.89 -4.84 2.90
C PHE A 64 -7.95 -3.74 3.01
N ASN A 65 -9.04 -4.03 3.71
CA ASN A 65 -10.12 -3.06 3.89
C ASN A 65 -9.76 -2.08 5.00
N ALA A 66 -9.52 -0.84 4.61
CA ALA A 66 -9.24 0.26 5.52
C ALA A 66 -10.55 0.98 5.87
N PRO A 67 -10.71 1.44 7.13
CA PRO A 67 -11.88 2.24 7.46
C PRO A 67 -11.80 3.59 6.77
N ASN A 68 -12.94 4.00 6.19
CA ASN A 68 -13.12 5.36 5.75
C ASN A 68 -13.40 6.21 6.99
N ARG A 69 -12.63 7.27 7.21
CA ARG A 69 -12.85 8.15 8.37
C ARG A 69 -14.18 8.87 8.32
N ARG A 70 -14.80 8.92 7.15
CA ARG A 70 -16.11 9.53 6.99
C ARG A 70 -17.19 8.57 7.41
N LYS A 71 -17.92 8.95 8.45
CA LYS A 71 -19.04 8.17 8.98
C LYS A 71 -20.30 8.46 8.17
N ILE A 72 -20.91 7.40 7.63
CA ILE A 72 -22.15 7.50 6.89
C ILE A 72 -23.21 6.67 7.64
N ASP A 73 -24.36 7.29 7.97
CA ASP A 73 -25.47 6.63 8.69
C ASP A 73 -25.02 5.91 9.97
N ASN A 74 -24.13 6.54 10.74
CA ASN A 74 -23.52 5.98 11.95
C ASN A 74 -22.65 4.74 11.72
N HIS A 75 -22.26 4.48 10.47
CA HIS A 75 -21.37 3.38 10.12
C HIS A 75 -20.12 3.90 9.42
N TYR A 76 -18.98 3.28 9.72
CA TYR A 76 -17.77 3.48 8.91
C TYR A 76 -17.79 2.49 7.76
N GLU A 77 -17.73 3.01 6.55
CA GLU A 77 -17.51 2.17 5.37
C GLU A 77 -16.05 1.79 5.28
N THR A 78 -15.77 0.67 4.65
CA THR A 78 -14.40 0.26 4.37
C THR A 78 -14.05 0.57 2.92
N VAL A 79 -12.77 0.87 2.70
CA VAL A 79 -12.21 1.16 1.38
C VAL A 79 -11.02 0.24 1.17
N PRO A 80 -10.95 -0.45 0.02
CA PRO A 80 -9.79 -1.30 -0.23
C PRO A 80 -8.53 -0.46 -0.37
N MET A 81 -7.47 -0.91 0.28
CA MET A 81 -6.15 -0.31 0.18
C MET A 81 -5.17 -1.38 -0.27
N THR A 82 -4.30 -1.03 -1.20
CA THR A 82 -3.36 -1.96 -1.80
C THR A 82 -1.99 -1.85 -1.17
N PHE A 83 -1.43 -3.01 -0.84
CA PHE A 83 -0.05 -3.18 -0.41
C PHE A 83 0.63 -4.15 -1.36
N ILE A 84 1.81 -3.79 -1.86
CA ILE A 84 2.60 -4.68 -2.71
C ILE A 84 4.00 -4.79 -2.12
N VAL A 85 4.50 -6.02 -2.03
CA VAL A 85 5.88 -6.28 -1.64
C VAL A 85 6.60 -6.83 -2.86
N VAL A 86 7.61 -6.12 -3.31
CA VAL A 86 8.42 -6.50 -4.46
C VAL A 86 9.83 -5.93 -4.30
N ASN A 87 10.84 -6.77 -4.51
CA ASN A 87 12.22 -6.32 -4.62
C ASN A 87 12.68 -5.42 -3.47
N ARG A 88 12.47 -5.86 -2.22
CA ARG A 88 12.79 -5.12 -0.99
C ARG A 88 12.06 -3.79 -0.86
N THR A 89 10.94 -3.67 -1.55
CA THR A 89 10.14 -2.46 -1.57
C THR A 89 8.72 -2.77 -1.14
N LEU A 90 8.17 -1.93 -0.28
CA LEU A 90 6.74 -1.91 0.00
C LEU A 90 6.12 -0.78 -0.80
N ILE A 91 5.12 -1.11 -1.60
CA ILE A 91 4.34 -0.11 -2.33
C ILE A 91 2.96 -0.04 -1.69
N THR A 92 2.55 1.15 -1.30
CA THR A 92 1.19 1.41 -0.82
C THR A 92 0.49 2.33 -1.81
N VAL A 93 -0.77 2.01 -2.11
CA VAL A 93 -1.59 2.80 -3.01
C VAL A 93 -2.72 3.43 -2.21
N THR A 94 -2.74 4.74 -2.17
CA THR A 94 -3.75 5.50 -1.43
C THR A 94 -4.63 6.29 -2.38
N ASN A 95 -5.82 6.65 -1.91
CA ASN A 95 -6.73 7.55 -2.59
C ASN A 95 -7.14 8.66 -1.62
N GLN A 96 -8.11 9.49 -1.98
CA GLN A 96 -8.58 10.56 -1.10
C GLN A 96 -9.10 10.05 0.24
N GLN A 97 -9.70 8.87 0.25
CA GLN A 97 -10.32 8.28 1.45
C GLN A 97 -9.29 7.60 2.37
N THR A 98 -8.15 7.18 1.83
CA THR A 98 -7.10 6.48 2.58
C THR A 98 -5.82 7.30 2.74
N LYS A 99 -5.78 8.52 2.23
CA LYS A 99 -4.60 9.37 2.29
C LYS A 99 -4.10 9.61 3.72
N TYR A 100 -4.98 9.62 4.69
CA TYR A 100 -4.59 9.78 6.08
C TYR A 100 -3.66 8.65 6.55
N LEU A 101 -3.78 7.47 5.97
CA LEU A 101 -2.95 6.32 6.32
C LEU A 101 -1.50 6.51 5.88
N TYR A 102 -1.27 7.25 4.79
CA TYR A 102 0.09 7.61 4.40
C TYR A 102 0.83 8.30 5.55
N PHE A 103 0.19 9.27 6.19
CA PHE A 103 0.81 10.01 7.28
C PHE A 103 1.01 9.14 8.53
N GLU A 104 0.09 8.23 8.79
CA GLU A 104 0.21 7.30 9.91
C GLU A 104 1.33 6.28 9.71
N ILE A 105 1.46 5.75 8.49
CA ILE A 105 2.55 4.84 8.14
C ILE A 105 3.89 5.57 8.21
N LYS A 106 3.94 6.78 7.69
CA LYS A 106 5.15 7.62 7.74
C LYS A 106 5.57 7.87 9.19
N ASN A 107 4.62 8.20 10.04
CA ASN A 107 4.87 8.43 11.46
C ASN A 107 5.41 7.17 12.15
N TYR A 108 4.82 6.02 11.85
CA TYR A 108 5.30 4.73 12.35
C TYR A 108 6.75 4.47 11.94
N LEU A 109 7.06 4.71 10.67
CA LEU A 109 8.40 4.49 10.14
C LEU A 109 9.43 5.44 10.76
N GLU A 110 9.07 6.69 11.00
CA GLU A 110 9.94 7.65 11.66
C GLU A 110 10.28 7.22 13.09
N LYS A 111 9.36 6.56 13.77
CA LYS A 111 9.58 6.03 15.12
C LYS A 111 10.31 4.68 15.11
N ASN A 112 10.27 3.97 14.00
CA ASN A 112 10.82 2.63 13.88
C ASN A 112 11.66 2.49 12.60
N PRO A 113 12.72 3.29 12.44
CA PRO A 113 13.45 3.36 11.17
C PRO A 113 14.23 2.10 10.82
N GLU A 114 14.43 1.21 11.79
CA GLU A 114 15.12 -0.07 11.58
C GLU A 114 14.17 -1.24 11.34
N SER A 115 12.89 -0.95 11.11
CA SER A 115 11.89 -2.00 10.80
C SER A 115 12.31 -2.77 9.56
N THR A 116 12.04 -4.07 9.58
CA THR A 116 12.10 -4.88 8.37
C THR A 116 10.90 -4.53 7.48
N LEU A 117 10.94 -5.00 6.24
CA LEU A 117 9.85 -4.77 5.29
C LEU A 117 8.52 -5.31 5.82
N PHE A 118 8.54 -6.54 6.37
CA PHE A 118 7.32 -7.15 6.91
C PHE A 118 6.88 -6.51 8.23
N GLU A 119 7.81 -6.04 9.05
CA GLU A 119 7.44 -5.28 10.24
C GLU A 119 6.72 -3.99 9.88
N LEU A 120 7.16 -3.30 8.83
CA LEU A 120 6.46 -2.11 8.35
C LEU A 120 5.08 -2.46 7.83
N LEU A 121 4.98 -3.53 7.04
CA LEU A 121 3.70 -4.00 6.50
C LEU A 121 2.72 -4.35 7.63
N PHE A 122 3.14 -5.20 8.56
CA PHE A 122 2.26 -5.62 9.66
C PHE A 122 1.95 -4.47 10.62
N GLY A 123 2.92 -3.61 10.90
CA GLY A 123 2.70 -2.41 11.69
C GLY A 123 1.64 -1.51 11.06
N SER A 124 1.68 -1.37 9.73
CA SER A 124 0.69 -0.60 8.97
C SER A 124 -0.71 -1.22 9.10
N LEU A 125 -0.81 -2.55 9.02
CA LEU A 125 -2.10 -3.24 9.17
C LEU A 125 -2.66 -3.07 10.58
N PHE A 126 -1.82 -3.08 11.61
CA PHE A 126 -2.27 -2.80 12.97
C PHE A 126 -2.84 -1.39 13.11
N ILE A 127 -2.18 -0.41 12.52
CA ILE A 127 -2.67 0.98 12.52
C ILE A 127 -4.04 1.06 11.85
N ILE A 128 -4.19 0.40 10.72
CA ILE A 128 -5.44 0.42 9.95
C ILE A 128 -6.58 -0.25 10.71
N SER A 129 -6.29 -1.31 11.45
CA SER A 129 -7.33 -2.08 12.14
C SER A 129 -7.76 -1.45 13.48
N GLU A 130 -7.07 -0.42 13.95
CA GLU A 130 -7.50 0.34 15.12
C GLU A 130 -8.63 1.30 14.75
#